data_27c759fc02d28086f9611287feb6bfe2
#
_entry.id   27c759fc02d28086f9611287feb6bfe2
#
_cell.length_a   1.000
_cell.length_b   1.000
_cell.length_c   1.000
_cell.angle_alpha   90.00
_cell.angle_beta   90.00
_cell.angle_gamma   90.00
#
_symmetry.space_group_name_H-M   'P 1'
#
loop_
_entity.id
_entity.type
_entity.pdbx_description
1 polymer ?
#
loop_
_entity_poly.entity_id
_entity_poly.type
_entity_poly.pdbx_seq_one_letter_code
_entity_poly.pdbx_strand_id
1 'polypeptide(L)'
;IFAEASEIFLRLLNGEVVSSETISPTTLSRDNFRSEEDWSRVQEAAVSERGLAESPESIEFENRYDFEEIKTIPQEWRRSLLNLVLGSHDKQLQVDVNKIRPVQVFNLSITPPHVIEETHERMAESYHPDGGAWVRSMMPRTVMVFVNDEDGLTQEEQDEAALEEARAALSTYWSALEG
;
A
#
# COMPACT_ATOMS: atom_id res chain seq x y z
N ILE A 1 2.59 -6.88 -10.23
CA ILE A 1 2.04 -5.79 -11.08
C ILE A 1 2.11 -4.45 -10.34
N PHE A 2 1.54 -4.32 -9.12
CA PHE A 2 1.51 -3.01 -8.43
C PHE A 2 2.91 -2.56 -7.99
N ALA A 3 3.73 -3.46 -7.47
CA ALA A 3 5.12 -3.17 -7.08
C ALA A 3 5.96 -2.73 -8.30
N GLU A 4 5.91 -3.48 -9.39
CA GLU A 4 6.57 -3.17 -10.65
C GLU A 4 6.13 -1.80 -11.22
N ALA A 5 4.81 -1.56 -11.28
CA ALA A 5 4.27 -0.27 -11.72
C ALA A 5 4.73 0.88 -10.82
N SER A 6 4.82 0.66 -9.51
CA SER A 6 5.30 1.64 -8.53
C SER A 6 6.77 1.97 -8.74
N GLU A 7 7.63 0.97 -8.98
CA GLU A 7 9.05 1.19 -9.29
C GLU A 7 9.21 2.03 -10.56
N ILE A 8 8.56 1.60 -11.66
CA ILE A 8 8.59 2.34 -12.93
C ILE A 8 8.17 3.79 -12.71
N PHE A 9 7.03 4.01 -12.08
CA PHE A 9 6.46 5.33 -11.85
C PHE A 9 7.42 6.22 -11.02
N LEU A 10 7.97 5.70 -9.94
CA LEU A 10 8.85 6.47 -9.06
C LEU A 10 10.18 6.82 -9.74
N ARG A 11 10.76 5.92 -10.51
CA ARG A 11 11.98 6.16 -11.28
C ARG A 11 11.74 7.21 -12.38
N LEU A 12 10.61 7.14 -13.08
CA LEU A 12 10.20 8.18 -14.03
C LEU A 12 10.02 9.54 -13.35
N LEU A 13 9.44 9.57 -12.15
CA LEU A 13 9.32 10.79 -11.36
C LEU A 13 10.67 11.35 -10.93
N ASN A 14 11.69 10.51 -10.76
CA ASN A 14 13.08 10.95 -10.53
C ASN A 14 13.75 11.50 -11.82
N GLY A 15 13.09 11.36 -12.97
CA GLY A 15 13.62 11.81 -14.27
C GLY A 15 14.53 10.79 -14.92
N GLU A 16 14.47 9.55 -14.48
CA GLU A 16 15.20 8.45 -15.12
C GLU A 16 14.57 8.10 -16.47
N VAL A 17 15.41 7.56 -17.35
CA VAL A 17 14.97 6.75 -18.48
C VAL A 17 14.90 5.31 -18.00
N VAL A 18 13.75 4.68 -18.14
CA VAL A 18 13.50 3.33 -17.62
C VAL A 18 13.30 2.37 -18.77
N SER A 19 13.94 1.20 -18.72
CA SER A 19 13.66 0.05 -19.58
C SER A 19 13.17 -1.13 -18.77
N SER A 20 12.40 -2.03 -19.36
CA SER A 20 11.87 -3.22 -18.67
C SER A 20 12.98 -4.12 -18.12
N GLU A 21 14.13 -4.19 -18.79
CA GLU A 21 15.29 -4.97 -18.35
C GLU A 21 15.90 -4.47 -17.03
N THR A 22 15.64 -3.21 -16.66
CA THR A 22 16.21 -2.58 -15.44
C THR A 22 15.26 -2.59 -14.24
N ILE A 23 14.07 -3.18 -14.39
CA ILE A 23 13.06 -3.27 -13.35
C ILE A 23 13.29 -4.53 -12.52
N SER A 24 13.21 -4.37 -11.19
CA SER A 24 13.36 -5.49 -10.27
C SER A 24 12.24 -6.52 -10.46
N PRO A 25 12.57 -7.83 -10.54
CA PRO A 25 11.53 -8.84 -10.59
C PRO A 25 10.71 -8.88 -9.30
N THR A 26 9.44 -9.18 -9.40
CA THR A 26 8.57 -9.33 -8.24
C THR A 26 8.80 -10.69 -7.60
N THR A 27 9.23 -10.70 -6.33
CA THR A 27 9.39 -11.93 -5.55
C THR A 27 8.30 -12.00 -4.48
N LEU A 28 7.58 -13.12 -4.43
CA LEU A 28 6.63 -13.42 -3.37
C LEU A 28 7.23 -14.43 -2.39
N SER A 29 6.99 -14.19 -1.11
CA SER A 29 7.34 -15.08 -0.01
C SER A 29 6.15 -15.22 0.94
N ARG A 30 6.28 -16.03 1.98
CA ARG A 30 5.26 -16.19 3.02
C ARG A 30 4.74 -14.86 3.58
N ASP A 31 5.61 -13.88 3.74
CA ASP A 31 5.29 -12.58 4.34
C ASP A 31 4.33 -11.71 3.52
N ASN A 32 4.14 -12.04 2.24
CA ASN A 32 3.18 -11.35 1.37
C ASN A 32 1.74 -11.85 1.54
N PHE A 33 1.50 -12.91 2.33
CA PHE A 33 0.20 -13.55 2.48
C PHE A 33 -0.32 -13.46 3.91
N ARG A 34 -1.64 -13.35 4.04
CA ARG A 34 -2.33 -13.24 5.34
C ARG A 34 -2.33 -14.57 6.12
N SER A 35 -2.42 -15.69 5.41
CA SER A 35 -2.48 -17.02 6.00
C SER A 35 -1.44 -17.98 5.41
N GLU A 36 -1.10 -19.03 6.18
CA GLU A 36 -0.28 -20.13 5.71
C GLU A 36 -0.95 -20.90 4.57
N GLU A 37 -2.27 -21.00 4.63
CA GLU A 37 -3.06 -21.70 3.63
C GLU A 37 -2.97 -21.01 2.26
N ASP A 38 -3.04 -19.67 2.21
CA ASP A 38 -2.92 -18.92 0.96
C ASP A 38 -1.52 -19.07 0.36
N TRP A 39 -0.48 -19.01 1.20
CA TRP A 39 0.88 -19.23 0.75
C TRP A 39 1.08 -20.66 0.21
N SER A 40 0.59 -21.69 0.93
CA SER A 40 0.68 -23.08 0.49
C SER A 40 0.01 -23.31 -0.87
N ARG A 41 -1.15 -22.72 -1.11
CA ARG A 41 -1.84 -22.80 -2.42
C ARG A 41 -0.99 -22.22 -3.54
N VAL A 42 -0.32 -21.10 -3.30
CA VAL A 42 0.56 -20.45 -4.30
C VAL A 42 1.82 -21.30 -4.54
N GLN A 43 2.41 -21.89 -3.48
CA GLN A 43 3.53 -22.82 -3.64
C GLN A 43 3.13 -24.07 -4.44
N GLU A 44 1.98 -24.68 -4.16
CA GLU A 44 1.47 -25.83 -4.89
C GLU A 44 1.25 -25.52 -6.38
N ALA A 45 0.68 -24.35 -6.67
CA ALA A 45 0.53 -23.89 -8.05
C ALA A 45 1.88 -23.72 -8.75
N ALA A 46 2.86 -23.08 -8.08
CA ALA A 46 4.20 -22.91 -8.63
C ALA A 46 4.93 -24.24 -8.87
N VAL A 47 4.81 -25.20 -7.95
CA VAL A 47 5.33 -26.56 -8.11
C VAL A 47 4.73 -27.23 -9.34
N SER A 48 3.39 -27.16 -9.48
CA SER A 48 2.66 -27.78 -10.59
C SER A 48 3.00 -27.14 -11.94
N GLU A 49 3.02 -25.81 -12.01
CA GLU A 49 3.21 -25.07 -13.27
C GLU A 49 4.66 -25.07 -13.74
N ARG A 50 5.62 -25.02 -12.80
CA ARG A 50 7.06 -24.95 -13.10
C ARG A 50 7.77 -26.28 -13.02
N GLY A 51 7.07 -27.35 -12.62
CA GLY A 51 7.65 -28.70 -12.49
C GLY A 51 8.75 -28.78 -11.42
N LEU A 52 8.60 -28.04 -10.31
CA LEU A 52 9.58 -28.02 -9.23
C LEU A 52 9.52 -29.33 -8.43
N ALA A 53 10.67 -29.77 -7.92
CA ALA A 53 10.76 -30.99 -7.11
C ALA A 53 10.29 -30.75 -5.65
N GLU A 54 10.40 -29.52 -5.17
CA GLU A 54 10.08 -29.12 -3.80
C GLU A 54 9.36 -27.76 -3.81
N SER A 55 8.61 -27.48 -2.72
CA SER A 55 7.95 -26.19 -2.52
C SER A 55 8.99 -25.09 -2.32
N PRO A 56 8.99 -24.01 -3.12
CA PRO A 56 9.98 -22.95 -3.03
C PRO A 56 9.71 -22.05 -1.81
N GLU A 57 10.78 -21.56 -1.18
CA GLU A 57 10.69 -20.55 -0.11
C GLU A 57 10.26 -19.16 -0.62
N SER A 58 10.56 -18.89 -1.88
CA SER A 58 10.14 -17.67 -2.59
C SER A 58 9.87 -17.96 -4.06
N ILE A 59 8.99 -17.20 -4.66
CA ILE A 59 8.58 -17.34 -6.05
C ILE A 59 8.83 -16.02 -6.77
N GLU A 60 9.76 -16.04 -7.72
CA GLU A 60 10.02 -14.89 -8.58
C GLU A 60 9.09 -14.93 -9.80
N PHE A 61 8.53 -13.78 -10.14
CA PHE A 61 7.68 -13.58 -11.30
C PHE A 61 8.37 -12.67 -12.30
N GLU A 62 8.27 -13.05 -13.58
CA GLU A 62 8.69 -12.19 -14.66
C GLU A 62 7.91 -10.87 -14.65
N ASN A 63 8.57 -9.79 -15.03
CA ASN A 63 7.94 -8.50 -15.17
C ASN A 63 6.85 -8.55 -16.24
N ARG A 64 5.74 -7.89 -15.97
CA ARG A 64 4.59 -7.86 -16.86
C ARG A 64 4.74 -6.81 -17.96
N TYR A 65 5.42 -5.71 -17.64
CA TYR A 65 5.62 -4.61 -18.58
C TYR A 65 6.86 -4.89 -19.42
N ASP A 66 6.70 -4.86 -20.73
CA ASP A 66 7.77 -5.04 -21.72
C ASP A 66 7.85 -3.81 -22.62
N PHE A 67 8.96 -3.08 -22.55
CA PHE A 67 9.24 -1.89 -23.32
C PHE A 67 10.75 -1.62 -23.39
N GLU A 68 11.20 -1.02 -24.48
CA GLU A 68 12.61 -0.68 -24.66
C GLU A 68 13.04 0.44 -23.72
N GLU A 69 12.44 1.63 -23.88
CA GLU A 69 12.71 2.80 -23.02
C GLU A 69 11.50 3.71 -22.92
N ILE A 70 11.24 4.21 -21.71
CA ILE A 70 10.26 5.25 -21.44
C ILE A 70 10.86 6.36 -20.58
N LYS A 71 10.35 7.59 -20.75
CA LYS A 71 10.75 8.77 -19.96
C LYS A 71 9.60 9.75 -19.79
N THR A 72 9.68 10.62 -18.79
CA THR A 72 8.71 11.72 -18.63
C THR A 72 8.99 12.87 -19.59
N ILE A 73 7.93 13.50 -20.11
CA ILE A 73 8.00 14.71 -20.92
C ILE A 73 7.07 15.77 -20.32
N PRO A 74 7.59 16.96 -19.98
CA PRO A 74 8.99 17.39 -20.03
C PRO A 74 9.84 16.68 -18.96
N GLN A 75 11.14 16.49 -19.21
CA GLN A 75 12.04 15.91 -18.23
C GLN A 75 12.30 16.85 -17.06
N GLU A 76 12.28 18.16 -17.30
CA GLU A 76 12.50 19.20 -16.30
C GLU A 76 11.17 19.71 -15.76
N TRP A 77 10.90 19.43 -14.49
CA TRP A 77 9.75 19.94 -13.75
C TRP A 77 10.04 19.94 -12.24
N ARG A 78 9.23 20.66 -11.47
CA ARG A 78 9.45 20.83 -10.01
C ARG A 78 9.03 19.60 -9.21
N ARG A 79 9.82 18.55 -9.23
CA ARG A 79 9.58 17.29 -8.50
C ARG A 79 9.46 17.46 -7.00
N SER A 80 10.12 18.47 -6.44
CA SER A 80 10.07 18.80 -5.00
C SER A 80 8.67 19.24 -4.50
N LEU A 81 7.76 19.57 -5.42
CA LEU A 81 6.37 19.90 -5.06
C LEU A 81 5.47 18.67 -4.93
N LEU A 82 5.97 17.50 -5.30
CA LEU A 82 5.20 16.26 -5.16
C LEU A 82 5.31 15.71 -3.75
N ASN A 83 4.15 15.43 -3.18
CA ASN A 83 4.01 14.64 -1.97
C ASN A 83 3.31 13.33 -2.35
N LEU A 84 4.01 12.20 -2.18
CA LEU A 84 3.54 10.89 -2.59
C LEU A 84 3.10 10.08 -1.39
N VAL A 85 1.99 9.36 -1.56
CA VAL A 85 1.43 8.50 -0.53
C VAL A 85 1.11 7.14 -1.15
N LEU A 86 1.62 6.08 -0.57
CA LEU A 86 1.37 4.70 -0.97
C LEU A 86 0.14 4.16 -0.24
N GLY A 87 -0.87 3.74 -0.99
CA GLY A 87 -2.07 3.06 -0.49
C GLY A 87 -1.93 1.54 -0.54
N SER A 88 -0.90 0.99 0.10
CA SER A 88 -0.70 -0.46 0.16
C SER A 88 -0.35 -0.92 1.57
N HIS A 89 -0.89 -2.08 1.97
CA HIS A 89 -0.54 -2.76 3.21
C HIS A 89 0.64 -3.72 3.08
N ASP A 90 1.19 -3.89 1.88
CA ASP A 90 2.38 -4.69 1.64
C ASP A 90 3.59 -4.02 2.30
N LYS A 91 4.10 -4.67 3.36
CA LYS A 91 5.20 -4.19 4.19
C LYS A 91 6.49 -4.02 3.39
N GLN A 92 6.77 -4.96 2.50
CA GLN A 92 7.97 -4.92 1.66
C GLN A 92 7.89 -3.81 0.64
N LEU A 93 6.74 -3.65 -0.02
CA LEU A 93 6.54 -2.57 -0.98
C LEU A 93 6.68 -1.17 -0.34
N GLN A 94 6.21 -0.99 0.90
CA GLN A 94 6.39 0.26 1.65
C GLN A 94 7.87 0.62 1.83
N VAL A 95 8.71 -0.38 2.07
CA VAL A 95 10.17 -0.21 2.18
C VAL A 95 10.79 0.02 0.80
N ASP A 96 10.42 -0.77 -0.21
CA ASP A 96 11.05 -0.72 -1.53
C ASP A 96 10.80 0.61 -2.25
N VAL A 97 9.61 1.17 -2.18
CA VAL A 97 9.32 2.49 -2.75
C VAL A 97 10.16 3.59 -2.09
N ASN A 98 10.48 3.44 -0.80
CA ASN A 98 11.30 4.37 -0.05
C ASN A 98 12.81 4.20 -0.30
N LYS A 99 13.26 3.16 -0.99
CA LYS A 99 14.62 3.07 -1.55
C LYS A 99 14.82 4.01 -2.75
N ILE A 100 13.72 4.38 -3.42
CA ILE A 100 13.75 5.16 -4.66
C ILE A 100 13.55 6.65 -4.39
N ARG A 101 12.55 7.00 -3.55
CA ARG A 101 12.27 8.38 -3.15
C ARG A 101 11.33 8.42 -1.93
N PRO A 102 11.17 9.61 -1.27
CA PRO A 102 10.25 9.73 -0.15
C PRO A 102 8.80 9.43 -0.54
N VAL A 103 8.20 8.43 0.09
CA VAL A 103 6.79 8.06 -0.08
C VAL A 103 6.16 7.83 1.28
N GLN A 104 5.10 8.55 1.57
CA GLN A 104 4.30 8.39 2.78
C GLN A 104 3.44 7.13 2.70
N VAL A 105 2.90 6.66 3.82
CA VAL A 105 2.07 5.45 3.89
C VAL A 105 0.66 5.81 4.34
N PHE A 106 -0.33 5.46 3.52
CA PHE A 106 -1.74 5.66 3.82
C PHE A 106 -2.31 4.50 4.64
N ASN A 107 -3.09 4.81 5.67
CA ASN A 107 -3.81 3.84 6.46
C ASN A 107 -5.32 3.95 6.24
N LEU A 108 -5.99 2.82 6.07
CA LEU A 108 -7.45 2.76 6.04
C LEU A 108 -8.04 3.04 7.43
N SER A 109 -9.29 3.48 7.47
CA SER A 109 -10.05 3.67 8.73
C SER A 109 -10.10 2.41 9.60
N ILE A 110 -10.10 1.24 8.95
CA ILE A 110 -10.18 -0.10 9.58
C ILE A 110 -8.83 -0.65 10.01
N THR A 111 -7.71 0.02 9.66
CA THR A 111 -6.37 -0.47 10.04
C THR A 111 -6.23 -0.53 11.57
N PRO A 112 -5.94 -1.71 12.15
CA PRO A 112 -5.81 -1.85 13.59
C PRO A 112 -4.68 -0.98 14.16
N PRO A 113 -4.81 -0.45 15.39
CA PRO A 113 -3.80 0.42 15.99
C PRO A 113 -2.39 -0.19 16.03
N HIS A 114 -2.25 -1.48 16.36
CA HIS A 114 -0.95 -2.14 16.41
C HIS A 114 -0.27 -2.18 15.04
N VAL A 115 -1.03 -2.37 13.94
CA VAL A 115 -0.49 -2.36 12.57
C VAL A 115 0.00 -0.96 12.20
N ILE A 116 -0.67 0.09 12.68
CA ILE A 116 -0.24 1.48 12.48
C ILE A 116 1.08 1.73 13.21
N GLU A 117 1.23 1.24 14.46
CA GLU A 117 2.49 1.35 15.21
C GLU A 117 3.63 0.59 14.52
N GLU A 118 3.43 -0.66 14.14
CA GLU A 118 4.41 -1.44 13.38
C GLU A 118 4.83 -0.73 12.08
N THR A 119 3.88 -0.10 11.40
CA THR A 119 4.16 0.68 10.19
C THR A 119 4.99 1.92 10.52
N HIS A 120 4.69 2.60 11.62
CA HIS A 120 5.45 3.76 12.07
C HIS A 120 6.89 3.40 12.39
N GLU A 121 7.12 2.32 13.13
CA GLU A 121 8.45 1.83 13.48
C GLU A 121 9.24 1.44 12.22
N ARG A 122 8.67 0.63 11.34
CA ARG A 122 9.29 0.22 10.08
C ARG A 122 9.67 1.42 9.21
N MET A 123 8.78 2.40 9.07
CA MET A 123 9.05 3.58 8.25
C MET A 123 10.04 4.54 8.89
N ALA A 124 10.13 4.58 10.22
CA ALA A 124 11.16 5.35 10.90
C ALA A 124 12.58 4.87 10.55
N GLU A 125 12.74 3.57 10.24
CA GLU A 125 14.02 2.96 9.86
C GLU A 125 14.28 3.02 8.35
N SER A 126 13.22 3.00 7.52
CA SER A 126 13.35 2.82 6.07
C SER A 126 12.92 4.03 5.22
N TYR A 127 12.47 5.12 5.84
CA TYR A 127 12.04 6.31 5.09
C TYR A 127 13.21 6.94 4.33
N HIS A 128 12.96 7.35 3.10
CA HIS A 128 14.00 7.93 2.25
C HIS A 128 14.57 9.22 2.85
N PRO A 129 15.90 9.38 2.90
CA PRO A 129 16.56 10.52 3.59
C PRO A 129 16.20 11.89 3.01
N ASP A 130 15.91 11.98 1.73
CA ASP A 130 15.48 13.23 1.09
C ASP A 130 14.12 13.73 1.59
N GLY A 131 13.34 12.88 2.24
CA GLY A 131 12.07 13.23 2.87
C GLY A 131 12.23 13.84 4.27
N GLY A 132 13.45 13.89 4.79
CA GLY A 132 13.75 14.33 6.15
C GLY A 132 13.41 13.28 7.21
N ALA A 133 13.16 13.73 8.43
CA ALA A 133 12.81 12.82 9.52
C ALA A 133 11.37 12.31 9.38
N TRP A 134 11.19 10.99 9.54
CA TRP A 134 9.86 10.39 9.57
C TRP A 134 9.06 10.84 10.79
N VAL A 135 7.82 11.26 10.57
CA VAL A 135 6.89 11.68 11.63
C VAL A 135 5.50 11.09 11.39
N ARG A 136 4.69 10.95 12.44
CA ARG A 136 3.34 10.34 12.35
C ARG A 136 2.40 11.00 11.36
N SER A 137 2.53 12.30 11.13
CA SER A 137 1.73 13.02 10.14
C SER A 137 1.98 12.57 8.69
N MET A 138 3.04 11.80 8.45
CA MET A 138 3.32 11.16 7.16
C MET A 138 2.55 9.85 6.95
N MET A 139 1.68 9.50 7.91
CA MET A 139 0.73 8.40 7.80
C MET A 139 -0.71 8.92 7.79
N PRO A 140 -1.17 9.54 6.67
CA PRO A 140 -2.55 9.96 6.56
C PRO A 140 -3.49 8.77 6.72
N ARG A 141 -4.66 9.03 7.30
CA ARG A 141 -5.67 8.00 7.59
C ARG A 141 -7.04 8.47 7.15
N THR A 142 -7.83 7.56 6.59
CA THR A 142 -9.27 7.81 6.44
C THR A 142 -9.94 7.76 7.81
N VAL A 143 -10.80 8.72 8.08
CA VAL A 143 -11.68 8.75 9.25
C VAL A 143 -13.11 8.92 8.73
N MET A 144 -14.00 8.05 9.18
CA MET A 144 -15.43 8.21 8.94
C MET A 144 -15.98 9.10 10.05
N VAL A 145 -16.71 10.14 9.67
CA VAL A 145 -17.37 11.06 10.60
C VAL A 145 -18.87 11.02 10.31
N PHE A 146 -19.64 10.73 11.34
CA PHE A 146 -21.10 10.74 11.30
C PHE A 146 -21.57 11.89 12.18
N VAL A 147 -22.41 12.74 11.63
CA VAL A 147 -22.93 13.92 12.32
C VAL A 147 -24.44 13.97 12.08
N ASN A 148 -25.20 14.13 13.14
CA ASN A 148 -26.61 14.49 13.05
C ASN A 148 -26.76 15.91 13.56
N ASP A 149 -27.37 16.79 12.76
CA ASP A 149 -27.63 18.20 13.07
C ASP A 149 -29.13 18.55 12.93
N GLU A 150 -30.00 17.55 13.12
CA GLU A 150 -31.44 17.73 12.98
C GLU A 150 -31.97 18.72 14.02
N ASP A 151 -32.68 19.74 13.52
CA ASP A 151 -33.26 20.78 14.34
C ASP A 151 -34.33 20.22 15.31
N GLY A 152 -34.26 20.64 16.57
CA GLY A 152 -35.22 20.26 17.60
C GLY A 152 -34.82 19.04 18.43
N LEU A 153 -33.74 18.36 18.07
CA LEU A 153 -33.12 17.32 18.90
C LEU A 153 -32.15 17.93 19.91
N THR A 154 -32.05 17.30 21.06
CA THR A 154 -30.97 17.57 22.02
C THR A 154 -29.65 17.00 21.49
N GLN A 155 -28.52 17.47 22.03
CA GLN A 155 -27.20 16.93 21.66
C GLN A 155 -27.11 15.43 21.89
N GLU A 156 -27.70 14.89 22.94
CA GLU A 156 -27.72 13.48 23.28
C GLU A 156 -28.48 12.65 22.21
N GLU A 157 -29.65 13.17 21.76
CA GLU A 157 -30.44 12.54 20.68
C GLU A 157 -29.73 12.61 19.33
N GLN A 158 -29.03 13.71 19.03
CA GLN A 158 -28.22 13.84 17.83
C GLN A 158 -27.03 12.87 17.83
N ASP A 159 -26.34 12.73 18.96
CA ASP A 159 -25.23 11.80 19.12
C ASP A 159 -25.69 10.33 18.99
N GLU A 160 -26.87 9.99 19.54
CA GLU A 160 -27.45 8.64 19.42
C GLU A 160 -27.84 8.33 17.97
N ALA A 161 -28.47 9.25 17.26
CA ALA A 161 -28.83 9.10 15.85
C ALA A 161 -27.59 8.95 14.97
N ALA A 162 -26.55 9.75 15.19
CA ALA A 162 -25.28 9.62 14.47
C ALA A 162 -24.60 8.27 14.75
N LEU A 163 -24.68 7.77 15.97
CA LEU A 163 -24.15 6.45 16.36
C LEU A 163 -24.91 5.30 15.68
N GLU A 164 -26.24 5.39 15.57
CA GLU A 164 -27.04 4.39 14.84
C GLU A 164 -26.69 4.37 13.35
N GLU A 165 -26.55 5.53 12.73
CA GLU A 165 -26.11 5.64 11.33
C GLU A 165 -24.72 5.03 11.12
N ALA A 166 -23.79 5.33 12.03
CA ALA A 166 -22.44 4.76 12.01
C ALA A 166 -22.46 3.22 12.09
N ARG A 167 -23.29 2.67 12.98
CA ARG A 167 -23.47 1.21 13.12
C ARG A 167 -24.03 0.58 11.85
N ALA A 168 -25.06 1.20 11.26
CA ALA A 168 -25.66 0.73 10.03
C ALA A 168 -24.68 0.76 8.86
N ALA A 169 -23.96 1.86 8.67
CA ALA A 169 -22.95 2.02 7.63
C ALA A 169 -21.81 1.02 7.79
N LEU A 170 -21.27 0.84 9.02
CA LEU A 170 -20.17 -0.09 9.29
C LEU A 170 -20.59 -1.55 9.12
N SER A 171 -21.80 -1.93 9.47
CA SER A 171 -22.29 -3.30 9.25
C SER A 171 -22.35 -3.65 7.76
N THR A 172 -22.81 -2.73 6.93
CA THR A 172 -22.85 -2.88 5.47
C THR A 172 -21.45 -2.92 4.86
N TYR A 173 -20.55 -2.06 5.33
CA TYR A 173 -19.17 -2.01 4.87
C TYR A 173 -18.39 -3.28 5.24
N TRP A 174 -18.62 -3.80 6.45
CA TRP A 174 -17.99 -5.03 6.94
C TRP A 174 -18.43 -6.26 6.15
N SER A 175 -19.72 -6.39 5.90
CA SER A 175 -20.24 -7.50 5.08
C SER A 175 -19.72 -7.49 3.64
N ALA A 176 -19.42 -6.32 3.09
CA ALA A 176 -18.82 -6.19 1.76
C ALA A 176 -17.31 -6.52 1.72
N LEU A 177 -16.62 -6.50 2.87
CA LEU A 177 -15.20 -6.85 2.97
C LEU A 177 -14.98 -8.34 3.29
N GLU A 178 -15.99 -9.03 3.83
CA GLU A 178 -15.95 -10.46 4.18
C GLU A 178 -16.39 -11.37 3.02
N GLY A 179 -16.99 -10.84 1.96
CA GLY A 179 -17.43 -11.55 0.75
C GLY A 179 -16.43 -11.46 -0.38
#